data_573e89bf3ebb306c22940f4d82d3108f
#
_entry.id   573e89bf3ebb306c22940f4d82d3108f
#
_cell.length_a   1.000
_cell.length_b   1.000
_cell.length_c   1.000
_cell.angle_alpha   90.00
_cell.angle_beta   90.00
_cell.angle_gamma   90.00
#
_symmetry.space_group_name_H-M   'P 1'
#
loop_
_entity.id
_entity.type
_entity.pdbx_description
1 polymer ?
#
loop_
_entity_poly.entity_id
_entity_poly.type
_entity_poly.pdbx_seq_one_letter_code
_entity_poly.pdbx_strand_id
1 'polypeptide(L)'
;MTDDTALEDLRRGTDLVKRGFAQMQKGGVIMDVVDPQQAEIAEDAGAVAVMALEAVPADIRKRGGVARMADPADVAEIVDSVSIPVMGKSRIGHTKEAQILEAVGVDMIDESEVLTPADDAYHIDKREFTAPFVCGARNLGEALRRIDEGAAMIRTKGEAGTGDVNQAVHHQRTIKGAIRELEGKTHEEREAFAREIEAPAELVHETAEMGRLPVVNFAAGGIATPADAALMMHHECDGIFVGSGIFGAENPEAMADAIVQAVNNWDDPETLVEISKNLGKSMKGDANVDLPEEEQMQGRGV
;
A
#
# COMPACT_ATOMS: atom_id res chain seq x y z
N MET A 1 -20.42 9.37 36.09
CA MET A 1 -20.49 8.88 34.73
C MET A 1 -19.06 8.81 34.27
N THR A 2 -18.42 7.63 34.35
CA THR A 2 -17.13 7.35 33.73
C THR A 2 -17.35 7.40 32.24
N ASP A 3 -16.49 8.11 31.56
CA ASP A 3 -16.57 8.42 30.16
C ASP A 3 -16.51 7.11 29.33
N ASP A 4 -17.69 6.56 28.99
CA ASP A 4 -17.81 5.33 28.22
C ASP A 4 -17.14 5.49 26.82
N THR A 5 -17.06 6.73 26.30
CA THR A 5 -16.34 7.07 25.07
C THR A 5 -14.84 6.78 25.17
N ALA A 6 -14.19 7.13 26.29
CA ALA A 6 -12.74 6.88 26.46
C ALA A 6 -12.43 5.37 26.55
N LEU A 7 -13.35 4.55 27.03
CA LEU A 7 -13.20 3.09 27.09
C LEU A 7 -13.47 2.42 25.73
N GLU A 8 -14.37 2.96 24.91
CA GLU A 8 -14.61 2.52 23.55
C GLU A 8 -13.41 2.87 22.63
N ASP A 9 -12.84 4.07 22.77
CA ASP A 9 -11.65 4.48 22.06
C ASP A 9 -10.44 3.61 22.40
N LEU A 10 -10.29 3.21 23.67
CA LEU A 10 -9.26 2.24 24.10
C LEU A 10 -9.47 0.84 23.51
N ARG A 11 -10.70 0.43 23.24
CA ARG A 11 -11.02 -0.87 22.63
C ARG A 11 -10.73 -0.90 21.14
N ARG A 12 -10.88 0.24 20.44
CA ARG A 12 -10.64 0.37 18.99
C ARG A 12 -9.18 0.65 18.64
N GLY A 13 -8.32 0.81 19.64
CA GLY A 13 -6.94 1.27 19.46
C GLY A 13 -6.89 2.75 19.10
N THR A 14 -5.95 3.48 19.70
CA THR A 14 -5.70 4.87 19.33
C THR A 14 -5.01 4.94 17.96
N ASP A 15 -5.12 6.07 17.25
CA ASP A 15 -4.35 6.31 16.03
C ASP A 15 -2.85 6.08 16.24
N LEU A 16 -2.34 6.39 17.42
CA LEU A 16 -0.95 6.14 17.79
C LEU A 16 -0.60 4.64 17.74
N VAL A 17 -1.47 3.76 18.26
CA VAL A 17 -1.25 2.29 18.23
C VAL A 17 -1.31 1.77 16.80
N LYS A 18 -2.30 2.20 16.01
CA LYS A 18 -2.45 1.82 14.61
C LYS A 18 -1.25 2.26 13.76
N ARG A 19 -0.83 3.53 13.89
CA ARG A 19 0.37 4.07 13.23
C ARG A 19 1.64 3.37 13.70
N GLY A 20 1.74 3.02 15.00
CA GLY A 20 2.85 2.26 15.56
C GLY A 20 2.97 0.87 14.96
N PHE A 21 1.84 0.17 14.77
CA PHE A 21 1.83 -1.13 14.10
C PHE A 21 2.28 -1.01 12.63
N ALA A 22 1.76 -0.03 11.89
CA ALA A 22 2.19 0.24 10.52
C ALA A 22 3.68 0.62 10.43
N GLN A 23 4.19 1.38 11.41
CA GLN A 23 5.61 1.76 11.50
C GLN A 23 6.55 0.56 11.66
N MET A 24 6.11 -0.53 12.27
CA MET A 24 6.90 -1.77 12.41
C MET A 24 7.19 -2.45 11.08
N GLN A 25 6.42 -2.15 10.04
CA GLN A 25 6.60 -2.69 8.68
C GLN A 25 7.70 -1.94 7.89
N LYS A 26 8.16 -0.79 8.40
CA LYS A 26 9.13 0.08 7.70
C LYS A 26 10.42 -0.67 7.35
N GLY A 27 10.90 -0.45 6.13
CA GLY A 27 12.08 -1.09 5.57
C GLY A 27 11.81 -2.46 4.96
N GLY A 28 10.54 -2.91 4.94
CA GLY A 28 10.19 -4.25 4.50
C GLY A 28 9.44 -4.31 3.18
N VAL A 29 9.17 -5.55 2.80
CA VAL A 29 8.36 -5.92 1.61
C VAL A 29 7.06 -6.53 2.09
N ILE A 30 5.94 -6.05 1.57
CA ILE A 30 4.61 -6.64 1.75
C ILE A 30 4.25 -7.32 0.43
N MET A 31 3.91 -8.60 0.48
CA MET A 31 3.66 -9.40 -0.72
C MET A 31 2.16 -9.72 -0.87
N ASP A 32 1.60 -9.41 -2.05
CA ASP A 32 0.24 -9.82 -2.41
C ASP A 32 0.22 -11.33 -2.68
N VAL A 33 -0.65 -12.07 -2.01
CA VAL A 33 -0.77 -13.52 -2.10
C VAL A 33 -2.22 -13.96 -2.30
N VAL A 34 -2.44 -15.11 -2.91
CA VAL A 34 -3.80 -15.61 -3.21
C VAL A 34 -4.10 -16.96 -2.54
N ASP A 35 -3.11 -17.59 -1.93
CA ASP A 35 -3.24 -18.88 -1.24
C ASP A 35 -2.15 -19.05 -0.16
N PRO A 36 -2.29 -20.04 0.73
CA PRO A 36 -1.32 -20.35 1.77
C PRO A 36 0.10 -20.65 1.25
N GLN A 37 0.24 -21.31 0.10
CA GLN A 37 1.56 -21.63 -0.46
C GLN A 37 2.32 -20.35 -0.84
N GLN A 38 1.66 -19.38 -1.45
CA GLN A 38 2.26 -18.10 -1.76
C GLN A 38 2.61 -17.30 -0.50
N ALA A 39 1.78 -17.40 0.55
CA ALA A 39 2.04 -16.75 1.83
C ALA A 39 3.28 -17.35 2.52
N GLU A 40 3.45 -18.66 2.51
CA GLU A 40 4.64 -19.35 3.02
C GLU A 40 5.91 -18.94 2.23
N ILE A 41 5.85 -18.89 0.90
CA ILE A 41 6.96 -18.39 0.06
C ILE A 41 7.34 -16.95 0.45
N ALA A 42 6.35 -16.10 0.68
CA ALA A 42 6.58 -14.71 1.08
C ALA A 42 7.25 -14.62 2.47
N GLU A 43 6.78 -15.40 3.45
CA GLU A 43 7.37 -15.45 4.80
C GLU A 43 8.80 -15.98 4.76
N ASP A 44 9.03 -17.08 4.03
CA ASP A 44 10.36 -17.69 3.88
C ASP A 44 11.36 -16.74 3.21
N ALA A 45 10.91 -15.92 2.27
CA ALA A 45 11.72 -14.88 1.63
C ALA A 45 12.01 -13.67 2.56
N GLY A 46 11.35 -13.57 3.72
CA GLY A 46 11.52 -12.48 4.68
C GLY A 46 10.61 -11.27 4.43
N ALA A 47 9.43 -11.48 3.85
CA ALA A 47 8.39 -10.45 3.83
C ALA A 47 8.00 -10.03 5.25
N VAL A 48 7.69 -8.75 5.45
CA VAL A 48 7.25 -8.23 6.76
C VAL A 48 5.75 -8.39 6.99
N ALA A 49 5.00 -8.63 5.93
CA ALA A 49 3.57 -8.94 5.94
C ALA A 49 3.16 -9.52 4.58
N VAL A 50 1.98 -10.14 4.53
CA VAL A 50 1.33 -10.55 3.28
C VAL A 50 -0.02 -9.83 3.13
N MET A 51 -0.47 -9.69 1.88
CA MET A 51 -1.77 -9.12 1.52
C MET A 51 -2.61 -10.18 0.81
N ALA A 52 -3.67 -10.64 1.47
CA ALA A 52 -4.58 -11.64 0.93
C ALA A 52 -5.53 -11.04 -0.13
N LEU A 53 -5.56 -11.65 -1.32
CA LEU A 53 -6.41 -11.27 -2.45
C LEU A 53 -7.08 -12.50 -3.07
N GLU A 54 -8.20 -12.29 -3.76
CA GLU A 54 -8.81 -13.29 -4.65
C GLU A 54 -7.93 -13.59 -5.88
N ALA A 55 -7.25 -12.58 -6.40
CA ALA A 55 -6.33 -12.68 -7.52
C ALA A 55 -5.32 -11.52 -7.48
N VAL A 56 -4.10 -11.75 -7.97
CA VAL A 56 -3.11 -10.69 -8.11
C VAL A 56 -3.57 -9.63 -9.14
N PRO A 57 -3.15 -8.36 -9.00
CA PRO A 57 -3.67 -7.27 -9.84
C PRO A 57 -3.57 -7.51 -11.34
N ALA A 58 -2.53 -8.17 -11.85
CA ALA A 58 -2.41 -8.51 -13.27
C ALA A 58 -3.52 -9.46 -13.76
N ASP A 59 -3.98 -10.37 -12.92
CA ASP A 59 -5.07 -11.28 -13.26
C ASP A 59 -6.44 -10.63 -13.10
N ILE A 60 -6.59 -9.71 -12.14
CA ILE A 60 -7.80 -8.85 -12.04
C ILE A 60 -7.99 -8.07 -13.35
N ARG A 61 -6.92 -7.49 -13.91
CA ARG A 61 -6.98 -6.79 -15.21
C ARG A 61 -7.44 -7.70 -16.34
N LYS A 62 -6.87 -8.90 -16.44
CA LYS A 62 -7.21 -9.85 -17.48
C LYS A 62 -8.66 -10.37 -17.39
N ARG A 63 -9.15 -10.59 -16.16
CA ARG A 63 -10.52 -11.07 -15.93
C ARG A 63 -11.56 -10.04 -16.25
N GLY A 64 -11.27 -8.74 -15.99
CA GLY A 64 -12.23 -7.65 -16.10
C GLY A 64 -13.40 -7.80 -15.12
N GLY A 65 -14.42 -6.96 -15.26
CA GLY A 65 -15.63 -7.00 -14.45
C GLY A 65 -15.44 -6.43 -13.05
N VAL A 66 -16.24 -6.91 -12.09
CA VAL A 66 -16.24 -6.40 -10.70
C VAL A 66 -15.28 -7.20 -9.83
N ALA A 67 -14.16 -6.61 -9.45
CA ALA A 67 -13.23 -7.17 -8.48
C ALA A 67 -13.72 -6.87 -7.05
N ARG A 68 -13.75 -7.89 -6.19
CA ARG A 68 -14.24 -7.82 -4.80
C ARG A 68 -13.17 -8.30 -3.82
N MET A 69 -13.46 -8.23 -2.51
CA MET A 69 -12.63 -8.86 -1.49
C MET A 69 -12.52 -10.37 -1.74
N ALA A 70 -11.42 -10.98 -1.27
CA ALA A 70 -11.23 -12.43 -1.30
C ALA A 70 -12.30 -13.16 -0.46
N ASP A 71 -12.53 -14.45 -0.75
CA ASP A 71 -13.39 -15.28 0.09
C ASP A 71 -12.87 -15.30 1.54
N PRO A 72 -13.71 -15.04 2.55
CA PRO A 72 -13.30 -15.10 3.94
C PRO A 72 -12.67 -16.42 4.38
N ALA A 73 -13.01 -17.54 3.73
CA ALA A 73 -12.40 -18.84 4.02
C ALA A 73 -10.94 -18.87 3.53
N ASP A 74 -10.67 -18.36 2.32
CA ASP A 74 -9.31 -18.29 1.77
C ASP A 74 -8.44 -17.34 2.61
N VAL A 75 -9.00 -16.21 3.03
CA VAL A 75 -8.30 -15.28 3.93
C VAL A 75 -7.96 -15.93 5.27
N ALA A 76 -8.89 -16.70 5.86
CA ALA A 76 -8.64 -17.41 7.11
C ALA A 76 -7.54 -18.48 6.97
N GLU A 77 -7.52 -19.22 5.85
CA GLU A 77 -6.46 -20.20 5.58
C GLU A 77 -5.08 -19.53 5.46
N ILE A 78 -5.01 -18.35 4.85
CA ILE A 78 -3.76 -17.55 4.78
C ILE A 78 -3.35 -17.08 6.17
N VAL A 79 -4.28 -16.54 6.98
CA VAL A 79 -4.02 -16.11 8.37
C VAL A 79 -3.46 -17.27 9.21
N ASP A 80 -3.98 -18.47 9.05
CA ASP A 80 -3.54 -19.66 9.80
C ASP A 80 -2.19 -20.22 9.30
N SER A 81 -1.73 -19.85 8.08
CA SER A 81 -0.55 -20.47 7.45
C SER A 81 0.77 -19.76 7.79
N VAL A 82 0.75 -18.50 8.18
CA VAL A 82 1.96 -17.69 8.41
C VAL A 82 1.98 -17.04 9.80
N SER A 83 3.17 -16.68 10.27
CA SER A 83 3.36 -15.98 11.54
C SER A 83 3.53 -14.47 11.39
N ILE A 84 3.74 -14.00 10.17
CA ILE A 84 3.82 -12.56 9.85
C ILE A 84 2.41 -11.96 9.69
N PRO A 85 2.24 -10.65 9.87
CA PRO A 85 0.96 -9.98 9.71
C PRO A 85 0.28 -10.26 8.36
N VAL A 86 -1.02 -10.47 8.39
CA VAL A 86 -1.86 -10.64 7.20
C VAL A 86 -2.76 -9.43 7.02
N MET A 87 -2.74 -8.86 5.82
CA MET A 87 -3.64 -7.78 5.40
C MET A 87 -4.71 -8.32 4.45
N GLY A 88 -5.87 -7.67 4.42
CA GLY A 88 -6.94 -7.97 3.45
C GLY A 88 -7.37 -6.73 2.68
N LYS A 89 -7.78 -6.87 1.41
CA LYS A 89 -8.27 -5.76 0.61
C LYS A 89 -9.80 -5.66 0.67
N SER A 90 -10.30 -4.46 0.98
CA SER A 90 -11.71 -4.07 0.82
C SER A 90 -11.87 -3.09 -0.33
N ARG A 91 -13.05 -3.06 -0.93
CA ARG A 91 -13.41 -2.04 -1.93
C ARG A 91 -13.55 -0.67 -1.29
N ILE A 92 -13.20 0.37 -2.03
CA ILE A 92 -13.38 1.76 -1.59
C ILE A 92 -14.86 1.98 -1.21
N GLY A 93 -15.08 2.53 0.00
CA GLY A 93 -16.40 2.82 0.56
C GLY A 93 -17.20 1.59 1.06
N HIS A 94 -16.64 0.39 0.97
CA HIS A 94 -17.36 -0.83 1.34
C HIS A 94 -17.14 -1.23 2.80
N THR A 95 -17.72 -0.48 3.74
CA THR A 95 -17.59 -0.72 5.19
C THR A 95 -17.87 -2.18 5.60
N LYS A 96 -18.80 -2.88 4.91
CA LYS A 96 -19.13 -4.27 5.27
C LYS A 96 -18.05 -5.27 4.89
N GLU A 97 -17.35 -5.08 3.77
CA GLU A 97 -16.16 -5.89 3.44
C GLU A 97 -15.07 -5.70 4.50
N ALA A 98 -14.81 -4.46 4.90
CA ALA A 98 -13.84 -4.17 5.96
C ALA A 98 -14.22 -4.82 7.30
N GLN A 99 -15.51 -4.80 7.69
CA GLN A 99 -15.99 -5.46 8.90
C GLN A 99 -15.86 -6.99 8.84
N ILE A 100 -16.07 -7.59 7.65
CA ILE A 100 -15.86 -9.03 7.45
C ILE A 100 -14.37 -9.37 7.59
N LEU A 101 -13.47 -8.61 6.96
CA LEU A 101 -12.03 -8.82 7.06
C LEU A 101 -11.53 -8.69 8.51
N GLU A 102 -11.98 -7.65 9.24
CA GLU A 102 -11.65 -7.50 10.65
C GLU A 102 -12.15 -8.69 11.50
N ALA A 103 -13.37 -9.19 11.21
CA ALA A 103 -13.94 -10.35 11.91
C ALA A 103 -13.23 -11.68 11.58
N VAL A 104 -12.66 -11.82 10.39
CA VAL A 104 -11.80 -12.96 10.02
C VAL A 104 -10.48 -12.94 10.79
N GLY A 105 -10.02 -11.76 11.21
CA GLY A 105 -8.82 -11.60 12.02
C GLY A 105 -7.60 -11.13 11.26
N VAL A 106 -7.78 -10.39 10.15
CA VAL A 106 -6.65 -9.73 9.49
C VAL A 106 -6.05 -8.66 10.38
N ASP A 107 -4.74 -8.46 10.30
CA ASP A 107 -4.01 -7.48 11.11
C ASP A 107 -4.13 -6.06 10.57
N MET A 108 -4.35 -5.89 9.26
CA MET A 108 -4.56 -4.59 8.59
C MET A 108 -5.54 -4.74 7.43
N ILE A 109 -6.17 -3.63 7.03
CA ILE A 109 -7.10 -3.58 5.89
C ILE A 109 -6.59 -2.56 4.87
N ASP A 110 -6.48 -2.96 3.59
CA ASP A 110 -6.22 -2.05 2.48
C ASP A 110 -7.54 -1.67 1.80
N GLU A 111 -7.99 -0.43 2.00
CA GLU A 111 -9.09 0.14 1.21
C GLU A 111 -8.53 0.53 -0.15
N SER A 112 -8.81 -0.31 -1.16
CA SER A 112 -7.99 -0.39 -2.36
C SER A 112 -8.72 -0.05 -3.65
N GLU A 113 -8.10 0.82 -4.45
CA GLU A 113 -8.48 1.13 -5.85
C GLU A 113 -8.28 -0.05 -6.81
N VAL A 114 -7.50 -1.07 -6.42
CA VAL A 114 -7.31 -2.30 -7.22
C VAL A 114 -8.64 -3.05 -7.38
N LEU A 115 -9.46 -3.04 -6.33
CA LEU A 115 -10.82 -3.56 -6.39
C LEU A 115 -11.77 -2.53 -6.99
N THR A 116 -12.94 -2.98 -7.45
CA THR A 116 -13.95 -2.09 -8.02
C THR A 116 -14.60 -1.27 -6.90
N PRO A 117 -14.54 0.08 -6.91
CA PRO A 117 -15.16 0.89 -5.87
C PRO A 117 -16.64 0.56 -5.64
N ALA A 118 -17.06 0.59 -4.39
CA ALA A 118 -18.46 0.44 -3.99
C ALA A 118 -19.14 1.78 -3.76
N ASP A 119 -18.36 2.83 -3.50
CA ASP A 119 -18.83 4.20 -3.34
C ASP A 119 -17.91 5.15 -4.13
N ASP A 120 -18.50 6.06 -4.91
CA ASP A 120 -17.78 7.03 -5.73
C ASP A 120 -17.49 8.33 -4.95
N ALA A 121 -18.16 8.56 -3.81
CA ALA A 121 -18.11 9.81 -3.08
C ALA A 121 -17.39 9.70 -1.73
N TYR A 122 -17.47 8.54 -1.07
CA TYR A 122 -16.96 8.38 0.29
C TYR A 122 -16.05 7.18 0.44
N HIS A 123 -15.00 7.39 1.23
CA HIS A 123 -14.17 6.33 1.77
C HIS A 123 -14.70 5.84 3.12
N ILE A 124 -14.21 4.69 3.57
CA ILE A 124 -14.53 4.12 4.88
C ILE A 124 -13.99 5.05 5.99
N ASP A 125 -14.78 5.33 7.03
CA ASP A 125 -14.28 5.94 8.27
C ASP A 125 -13.49 4.89 9.06
N LYS A 126 -12.17 4.98 8.97
CA LYS A 126 -11.23 4.01 9.53
C LYS A 126 -11.10 4.08 11.05
N ARG A 127 -11.63 5.15 11.65
CA ARG A 127 -11.66 5.34 13.10
C ARG A 127 -12.64 4.38 13.79
N GLU A 128 -13.62 3.85 13.04
CA GLU A 128 -14.57 2.88 13.56
C GLU A 128 -14.02 1.45 13.72
N PHE A 129 -12.79 1.19 13.27
CA PHE A 129 -12.15 -0.12 13.27
C PHE A 129 -11.01 -0.21 14.27
N THR A 130 -10.74 -1.41 14.76
CA THR A 130 -9.55 -1.73 15.55
C THR A 130 -8.34 -1.94 14.64
N ALA A 131 -8.54 -2.64 13.51
CA ALA A 131 -7.51 -2.87 12.51
C ALA A 131 -7.03 -1.54 11.88
N PRO A 132 -5.72 -1.30 11.75
CA PRO A 132 -5.17 -0.19 11.00
C PRO A 132 -5.45 -0.33 9.49
N PHE A 133 -5.57 0.80 8.81
CA PHE A 133 -5.83 0.83 7.37
C PHE A 133 -4.64 1.31 6.56
N VAL A 134 -4.51 0.74 5.36
CA VAL A 134 -3.65 1.20 4.28
C VAL A 134 -4.52 1.83 3.21
N CYS A 135 -4.06 2.91 2.57
CA CYS A 135 -4.72 3.52 1.41
C CYS A 135 -3.72 3.95 0.36
N GLY A 136 -4.15 3.91 -0.91
CA GLY A 136 -3.39 4.43 -2.03
C GLY A 136 -3.52 5.95 -2.18
N ALA A 137 -2.44 6.61 -2.64
CA ALA A 137 -2.45 8.01 -3.01
C ALA A 137 -1.54 8.28 -4.22
N ARG A 138 -1.91 9.27 -5.04
CA ARG A 138 -1.13 9.75 -6.19
C ARG A 138 -0.41 11.07 -5.89
N ASN A 139 -0.90 11.81 -4.91
CA ASN A 139 -0.43 13.13 -4.54
C ASN A 139 -0.64 13.41 -3.05
N LEU A 140 -0.13 14.54 -2.57
CA LEU A 140 -0.20 14.90 -1.16
C LEU A 140 -1.64 15.12 -0.67
N GLY A 141 -2.52 15.71 -1.49
CA GLY A 141 -3.91 15.94 -1.12
C GLY A 141 -4.66 14.63 -0.86
N GLU A 142 -4.55 13.65 -1.77
CA GLU A 142 -5.12 12.31 -1.57
C GLU A 142 -4.56 11.67 -0.29
N ALA A 143 -3.24 11.71 -0.09
CA ALA A 143 -2.60 11.12 1.08
C ALA A 143 -3.15 11.70 2.39
N LEU A 144 -3.24 13.03 2.48
CA LEU A 144 -3.69 13.71 3.69
C LEU A 144 -5.19 13.50 3.95
N ARG A 145 -6.04 13.41 2.92
CA ARG A 145 -7.45 13.03 3.09
C ARG A 145 -7.60 11.62 3.66
N ARG A 146 -6.84 10.65 3.16
CA ARG A 146 -6.85 9.27 3.69
C ARG A 146 -6.37 9.21 5.14
N ILE A 147 -5.34 10.01 5.49
CA ILE A 147 -4.84 10.11 6.87
C ILE A 147 -5.89 10.74 7.78
N ASP A 148 -6.60 11.76 7.33
CA ASP A 148 -7.72 12.39 8.06
C ASP A 148 -8.85 11.41 8.36
N GLU A 149 -9.12 10.49 7.45
CA GLU A 149 -10.08 9.40 7.63
C GLU A 149 -9.58 8.28 8.58
N GLY A 150 -8.32 8.35 9.03
CA GLY A 150 -7.71 7.40 9.96
C GLY A 150 -6.79 6.36 9.33
N ALA A 151 -6.31 6.54 8.09
CA ALA A 151 -5.30 5.66 7.51
C ALA A 151 -4.00 5.71 8.33
N ALA A 152 -3.45 4.54 8.64
CA ALA A 152 -2.21 4.35 9.39
C ALA A 152 -0.98 4.18 8.49
N MET A 153 -1.20 3.90 7.21
CA MET A 153 -0.20 3.74 6.17
C MET A 153 -0.72 4.31 4.85
N ILE A 154 0.13 5.00 4.13
CA ILE A 154 -0.10 5.40 2.74
C ILE A 154 0.81 4.54 1.85
N ARG A 155 0.32 4.20 0.67
CA ARG A 155 1.13 3.66 -0.43
C ARG A 155 0.90 4.46 -1.71
N THR A 156 1.87 4.45 -2.61
CA THR A 156 1.59 4.95 -3.97
C THR A 156 0.53 4.06 -4.61
N LYS A 157 -0.37 4.63 -5.42
CA LYS A 157 -1.28 3.81 -6.24
C LYS A 157 -0.47 3.09 -7.34
N GLY A 158 0.46 3.80 -7.97
CA GLY A 158 1.13 3.29 -9.16
C GLY A 158 0.11 2.89 -10.22
N GLU A 159 0.42 1.88 -11.01
CA GLU A 159 -0.58 1.19 -11.84
C GLU A 159 -0.42 -0.33 -11.62
N ALA A 160 -1.20 -0.85 -10.67
CA ALA A 160 -1.06 -2.21 -10.16
C ALA A 160 -1.23 -3.27 -11.27
N GLY A 161 -0.38 -4.29 -11.26
CA GLY A 161 -0.45 -5.42 -12.18
C GLY A 161 0.18 -5.20 -13.56
N THR A 162 0.73 -4.01 -13.85
CA THR A 162 1.36 -3.69 -15.14
C THR A 162 2.80 -4.16 -15.25
N GLY A 163 3.54 -4.26 -14.13
CA GLY A 163 4.99 -4.49 -14.16
C GLY A 163 5.78 -3.29 -14.69
N ASP A 164 5.15 -2.11 -14.77
CA ASP A 164 5.76 -0.83 -15.16
C ASP A 164 5.73 0.12 -13.95
N VAL A 165 6.89 0.34 -13.33
CA VAL A 165 7.05 1.13 -12.10
C VAL A 165 6.89 2.65 -12.31
N ASN A 166 6.75 3.11 -13.55
CA ASN A 166 6.72 4.54 -13.91
C ASN A 166 5.74 5.36 -13.08
N GLN A 167 4.47 4.88 -12.91
CA GLN A 167 3.46 5.61 -12.17
C GLN A 167 3.74 5.63 -10.66
N ALA A 168 4.29 4.57 -10.08
CA ALA A 168 4.70 4.56 -8.69
C ALA A 168 5.80 5.59 -8.41
N VAL A 169 6.81 5.68 -9.29
CA VAL A 169 7.85 6.72 -9.23
C VAL A 169 7.25 8.13 -9.35
N HIS A 170 6.32 8.31 -10.30
CA HIS A 170 5.65 9.60 -10.50
C HIS A 170 4.89 10.04 -9.24
N HIS A 171 4.08 9.16 -8.66
CA HIS A 171 3.30 9.47 -7.44
C HIS A 171 4.21 9.77 -6.25
N GLN A 172 5.26 8.97 -6.03
CA GLN A 172 6.21 9.20 -4.94
C GLN A 172 6.92 10.56 -5.09
N ARG A 173 7.37 10.89 -6.30
CA ARG A 173 8.01 12.18 -6.59
C ARG A 173 7.04 13.34 -6.41
N THR A 174 5.76 13.18 -6.77
CA THR A 174 4.71 14.18 -6.59
C THR A 174 4.47 14.46 -5.10
N ILE A 175 4.32 13.40 -4.29
CA ILE A 175 4.14 13.54 -2.83
C ILE A 175 5.36 14.21 -2.19
N LYS A 176 6.56 13.70 -2.47
CA LYS A 176 7.81 14.24 -1.92
C LYS A 176 8.11 15.67 -2.39
N GLY A 177 7.78 15.99 -3.63
CA GLY A 177 7.92 17.34 -4.19
C GLY A 177 7.05 18.34 -3.44
N ALA A 178 5.78 18.01 -3.26
CA ALA A 178 4.84 18.86 -2.52
C ALA A 178 5.25 19.04 -1.04
N ILE A 179 5.75 18.01 -0.37
CA ILE A 179 6.26 18.11 1.01
C ILE A 179 7.46 19.08 1.07
N ARG A 180 8.42 18.97 0.14
CA ARG A 180 9.57 19.88 0.08
C ARG A 180 9.16 21.35 -0.16
N GLU A 181 8.12 21.56 -0.96
CA GLU A 181 7.57 22.92 -1.15
C GLU A 181 6.97 23.52 0.12
N LEU A 182 6.40 22.68 1.01
CA LEU A 182 5.82 23.11 2.27
C LEU A 182 6.85 23.61 3.28
N GLU A 183 8.08 23.11 3.25
CA GLU A 183 9.13 23.48 4.20
C GLU A 183 9.45 24.99 4.15
N GLY A 184 9.39 25.58 2.94
CA GLY A 184 9.65 27.02 2.73
C GLY A 184 8.45 27.95 2.88
N LYS A 185 7.23 27.43 3.06
CA LYS A 185 5.99 28.24 3.10
C LYS A 185 5.73 28.80 4.50
N THR A 186 5.24 30.05 4.54
CA THR A 186 4.69 30.67 5.76
C THR A 186 3.41 29.95 6.20
N HIS A 187 2.93 30.27 7.41
CA HIS A 187 1.67 29.73 7.92
C HIS A 187 0.50 30.02 6.96
N GLU A 188 0.36 31.25 6.50
CA GLU A 188 -0.72 31.67 5.60
C GLU A 188 -0.63 30.99 4.23
N GLU A 189 0.58 30.76 3.72
CA GLU A 189 0.80 30.04 2.48
C GLU A 189 0.47 28.56 2.61
N ARG A 190 0.73 27.92 3.76
CA ARG A 190 0.31 26.53 4.06
C ARG A 190 -1.20 26.41 4.14
N GLU A 191 -1.89 27.38 4.75
CA GLU A 191 -3.34 27.48 4.77
C GLU A 191 -3.94 27.60 3.35
N ALA A 192 -3.31 28.40 2.49
CA ALA A 192 -3.75 28.54 1.10
C ALA A 192 -3.53 27.24 0.32
N PHE A 193 -2.38 26.60 0.53
CA PHE A 193 -2.04 25.35 -0.11
C PHE A 193 -2.97 24.19 0.35
N ALA A 194 -3.34 24.13 1.64
CA ALA A 194 -4.30 23.16 2.16
C ALA A 194 -5.65 23.24 1.43
N ARG A 195 -6.14 24.46 1.17
CA ARG A 195 -7.37 24.68 0.37
C ARG A 195 -7.19 24.28 -1.09
N GLU A 196 -6.03 24.52 -1.69
CA GLU A 196 -5.73 24.18 -3.08
C GLU A 196 -5.74 22.66 -3.30
N ILE A 197 -5.14 21.88 -2.38
CA ILE A 197 -5.06 20.42 -2.46
C ILE A 197 -6.25 19.72 -1.79
N GLU A 198 -7.24 20.47 -1.29
CA GLU A 198 -8.44 19.97 -0.61
C GLU A 198 -8.11 19.04 0.57
N ALA A 199 -7.11 19.43 1.39
CA ALA A 199 -6.66 18.66 2.54
C ALA A 199 -6.81 19.42 3.85
N PRO A 200 -6.93 18.75 5.02
CA PRO A 200 -6.99 19.40 6.32
C PRO A 200 -5.74 20.23 6.60
N ALA A 201 -5.92 21.50 6.96
CA ALA A 201 -4.82 22.41 7.19
C ALA A 201 -3.89 21.95 8.32
N GLU A 202 -4.43 21.33 9.37
CA GLU A 202 -3.66 20.78 10.49
C GLU A 202 -2.68 19.71 10.02
N LEU A 203 -3.09 18.81 9.13
CA LEU A 203 -2.22 17.78 8.55
C LEU A 203 -1.17 18.36 7.59
N VAL A 204 -1.50 19.45 6.89
CA VAL A 204 -0.53 20.17 6.05
C VAL A 204 0.55 20.81 6.93
N HIS A 205 0.20 21.43 8.05
CA HIS A 205 1.15 21.98 9.00
C HIS A 205 2.02 20.88 9.64
N GLU A 206 1.41 19.80 10.12
CA GLU A 206 2.13 18.64 10.68
C GLU A 206 3.13 18.07 9.67
N THR A 207 2.70 17.86 8.43
CA THR A 207 3.55 17.37 7.34
C THR A 207 4.73 18.30 7.04
N ALA A 208 4.48 19.61 7.02
CA ALA A 208 5.52 20.60 6.81
C ALA A 208 6.57 20.64 7.95
N GLU A 209 6.13 20.48 9.20
CA GLU A 209 7.02 20.44 10.37
C GLU A 209 7.84 19.16 10.44
N MET A 210 7.24 18.03 10.02
CA MET A 210 7.91 16.73 10.01
C MET A 210 8.83 16.54 8.80
N GLY A 211 8.64 17.29 7.70
CA GLY A 211 9.30 17.06 6.41
C GLY A 211 8.93 15.72 5.75
N ARG A 212 7.84 15.08 6.21
CA ARG A 212 7.33 13.80 5.72
C ARG A 212 5.85 13.63 6.08
N LEU A 213 5.20 12.63 5.51
CA LEU A 213 3.86 12.24 5.97
C LEU A 213 3.88 11.81 7.45
N PRO A 214 2.81 12.08 8.22
CA PRO A 214 2.70 11.65 9.62
C PRO A 214 2.51 10.13 9.80
N VAL A 215 2.44 9.39 8.70
CA VAL A 215 2.39 7.92 8.64
C VAL A 215 3.45 7.39 7.67
N VAL A 216 3.73 6.09 7.71
CA VAL A 216 4.65 5.46 6.75
C VAL A 216 4.09 5.53 5.32
N ASN A 217 4.98 5.71 4.36
CA ASN A 217 4.66 5.82 2.94
C ASN A 217 5.40 4.76 2.14
N PHE A 218 4.68 3.74 1.71
CA PHE A 218 5.20 2.63 0.92
C PHE A 218 5.04 2.89 -0.59
N ALA A 219 5.81 2.17 -1.39
CA ALA A 219 5.60 2.14 -2.84
C ALA A 219 4.75 0.93 -3.23
N ALA A 220 3.83 1.12 -4.17
CA ALA A 220 3.05 0.06 -4.80
C ALA A 220 2.78 0.40 -6.26
N GLY A 221 2.51 -0.64 -7.05
CA GLY A 221 2.08 -0.54 -8.44
C GLY A 221 3.24 -0.62 -9.45
N GLY A 222 3.35 -1.74 -10.13
CA GLY A 222 4.29 -1.93 -11.23
C GLY A 222 5.69 -2.41 -10.86
N ILE A 223 5.98 -2.68 -9.60
CA ILE A 223 7.27 -3.25 -9.18
C ILE A 223 7.36 -4.71 -9.65
N ALA A 224 8.38 -5.05 -10.44
CA ALA A 224 8.52 -6.38 -11.05
C ALA A 224 9.93 -6.97 -10.96
N THR A 225 10.93 -6.19 -10.55
CA THR A 225 12.32 -6.62 -10.48
C THR A 225 13.01 -6.10 -9.21
N PRO A 226 14.13 -6.72 -8.79
CA PRO A 226 14.95 -6.17 -7.70
C PRO A 226 15.39 -4.72 -7.94
N ALA A 227 15.69 -4.36 -9.18
CA ALA A 227 16.08 -3.00 -9.55
C ALA A 227 14.93 -1.99 -9.37
N ASP A 228 13.67 -2.36 -9.65
CA ASP A 228 12.50 -1.53 -9.37
C ASP A 228 12.31 -1.32 -7.86
N ALA A 229 12.49 -2.39 -7.08
CA ALA A 229 12.41 -2.33 -5.62
C ALA A 229 13.45 -1.37 -5.04
N ALA A 230 14.71 -1.51 -5.45
CA ALA A 230 15.80 -0.62 -5.05
C ALA A 230 15.55 0.84 -5.50
N LEU A 231 14.97 1.05 -6.69
CA LEU A 231 14.61 2.38 -7.20
C LEU A 231 13.58 3.06 -6.29
N MET A 232 12.56 2.34 -5.82
CA MET A 232 11.56 2.93 -4.93
C MET A 232 12.14 3.27 -3.57
N MET A 233 13.04 2.46 -3.02
CA MET A 233 13.78 2.77 -1.81
C MET A 233 14.68 4.00 -2.00
N HIS A 234 15.36 4.12 -3.15
CA HIS A 234 16.12 5.32 -3.53
C HIS A 234 15.25 6.60 -3.56
N HIS A 235 13.97 6.48 -3.89
CA HIS A 235 12.99 7.56 -3.82
C HIS A 235 12.41 7.78 -2.41
N GLU A 236 13.07 7.24 -1.38
CA GLU A 236 12.72 7.42 0.03
C GLU A 236 11.32 6.91 0.40
N CYS A 237 10.90 5.79 -0.20
CA CYS A 237 9.76 5.03 0.32
C CYS A 237 10.15 4.33 1.62
N ASP A 238 9.18 4.13 2.50
CA ASP A 238 9.38 3.43 3.77
C ASP A 238 9.33 1.90 3.63
N GLY A 239 9.09 1.39 2.43
CA GLY A 239 9.00 -0.02 2.06
C GLY A 239 8.21 -0.17 0.76
N ILE A 240 7.93 -1.41 0.35
CA ILE A 240 7.23 -1.68 -0.91
C ILE A 240 6.12 -2.72 -0.75
N PHE A 241 5.11 -2.63 -1.61
CA PHE A 241 4.14 -3.68 -1.92
C PHE A 241 4.47 -4.28 -3.27
N VAL A 242 4.44 -5.60 -3.38
CA VAL A 242 4.64 -6.31 -4.64
C VAL A 242 3.81 -7.59 -4.67
N GLY A 243 3.21 -7.89 -5.81
CA GLY A 243 2.39 -9.10 -5.97
C GLY A 243 2.64 -9.75 -7.32
N SER A 244 2.02 -9.23 -8.38
CA SER A 244 2.18 -9.78 -9.74
C SER A 244 3.64 -9.86 -10.20
N GLY A 245 4.51 -8.96 -9.72
CA GLY A 245 5.94 -8.97 -10.02
C GLY A 245 6.66 -10.22 -9.54
N ILE A 246 6.21 -10.79 -8.41
CA ILE A 246 6.77 -12.03 -7.84
C ILE A 246 6.08 -13.24 -8.46
N PHE A 247 4.77 -13.38 -8.25
CA PHE A 247 4.03 -14.60 -8.61
C PHE A 247 3.73 -14.72 -10.11
N GLY A 248 3.99 -13.69 -10.91
CA GLY A 248 4.00 -13.74 -12.36
C GLY A 248 5.39 -14.00 -12.98
N ALA A 249 6.44 -14.12 -12.17
CA ALA A 249 7.79 -14.45 -12.63
C ALA A 249 7.95 -15.94 -12.90
N GLU A 250 8.98 -16.31 -13.68
CA GLU A 250 9.31 -17.71 -13.99
C GLU A 250 9.72 -18.51 -12.74
N ASN A 251 10.35 -17.85 -11.76
CA ASN A 251 10.77 -18.45 -10.48
C ASN A 251 10.34 -17.50 -9.33
N PRO A 252 9.11 -17.67 -8.79
CA PRO A 252 8.59 -16.78 -7.75
C PRO A 252 9.40 -16.79 -6.46
N GLU A 253 9.89 -17.93 -5.99
CA GLU A 253 10.69 -18.04 -4.75
C GLU A 253 11.99 -17.22 -4.87
N ALA A 254 12.75 -17.41 -5.94
CA ALA A 254 13.98 -16.67 -6.18
C ALA A 254 13.70 -15.17 -6.38
N MET A 255 12.58 -14.79 -7.02
CA MET A 255 12.20 -13.40 -7.21
C MET A 255 11.81 -12.75 -5.89
N ALA A 256 11.06 -13.44 -5.01
CA ALA A 256 10.68 -12.97 -3.69
C ALA A 256 11.91 -12.66 -2.84
N ASP A 257 12.84 -13.63 -2.72
CA ASP A 257 14.11 -13.46 -2.00
C ASP A 257 14.94 -12.29 -2.56
N ALA A 258 15.08 -12.21 -3.89
CA ALA A 258 15.85 -11.15 -4.54
C ALA A 258 15.25 -9.75 -4.31
N ILE A 259 13.92 -9.61 -4.31
CA ILE A 259 13.24 -8.34 -4.04
C ILE A 259 13.42 -7.92 -2.58
N VAL A 260 13.30 -8.83 -1.61
CA VAL A 260 13.57 -8.55 -0.19
C VAL A 260 15.02 -8.11 0.00
N GLN A 261 15.98 -8.82 -0.59
CA GLN A 261 17.38 -8.45 -0.52
C GLN A 261 17.65 -7.09 -1.18
N ALA A 262 16.98 -6.76 -2.30
CA ALA A 262 17.13 -5.47 -2.96
C ALA A 262 16.61 -4.31 -2.12
N VAL A 263 15.53 -4.49 -1.38
CA VAL A 263 15.03 -3.48 -0.42
C VAL A 263 16.04 -3.25 0.71
N ASN A 264 16.66 -4.31 1.22
CA ASN A 264 17.62 -4.24 2.31
C ASN A 264 18.99 -3.66 1.88
N ASN A 265 19.34 -3.76 0.59
CA ASN A 265 20.64 -3.35 0.04
C ASN A 265 20.50 -2.38 -1.16
N TRP A 266 19.46 -1.55 -1.13
CA TRP A 266 19.07 -0.69 -2.26
C TRP A 266 20.15 0.30 -2.71
N ASP A 267 21.09 0.65 -1.84
CA ASP A 267 22.19 1.59 -2.07
C ASP A 267 23.55 0.91 -2.32
N ASP A 268 23.57 -0.44 -2.43
CA ASP A 268 24.75 -1.23 -2.78
C ASP A 268 24.66 -1.84 -4.17
N PRO A 269 25.22 -1.17 -5.22
CA PRO A 269 25.15 -1.67 -6.59
C PRO A 269 25.83 -3.02 -6.81
N GLU A 270 26.86 -3.36 -6.04
CA GLU A 270 27.58 -4.62 -6.18
C GLU A 270 26.70 -5.78 -5.69
N THR A 271 26.05 -5.62 -4.56
CA THR A 271 25.05 -6.57 -4.05
C THR A 271 23.85 -6.66 -4.99
N LEU A 272 23.36 -5.54 -5.53
CA LEU A 272 22.25 -5.54 -6.49
C LEU A 272 22.57 -6.32 -7.76
N VAL A 273 23.82 -6.31 -8.24
CA VAL A 273 24.26 -7.16 -9.37
C VAL A 273 24.13 -8.63 -9.01
N GLU A 274 24.59 -9.06 -7.82
CA GLU A 274 24.57 -10.48 -7.46
C GLU A 274 23.15 -11.01 -7.30
N ILE A 275 22.28 -10.30 -6.60
CA ILE A 275 20.89 -10.71 -6.35
C ILE A 275 20.01 -10.66 -7.61
N SER A 276 20.41 -9.90 -8.64
CA SER A 276 19.66 -9.80 -9.89
C SER A 276 20.02 -10.90 -10.91
N LYS A 277 20.97 -11.78 -10.60
CA LYS A 277 21.43 -12.84 -11.52
C LYS A 277 20.54 -14.09 -11.45
N ASN A 278 20.30 -14.69 -12.59
CA ASN A 278 19.71 -16.02 -12.74
C ASN A 278 18.28 -16.18 -12.16
N LEU A 279 17.51 -15.08 -12.10
CA LEU A 279 16.13 -15.09 -11.59
C LEU A 279 15.11 -15.68 -12.57
N GLY A 280 15.53 -16.00 -13.80
CA GLY A 280 14.62 -16.36 -14.88
C GLY A 280 13.95 -15.11 -15.48
N LYS A 281 12.82 -15.31 -16.16
CA LYS A 281 12.07 -14.20 -16.76
C LYS A 281 11.19 -13.53 -15.68
N SER A 282 11.27 -12.21 -15.59
CA SER A 282 10.29 -11.43 -14.84
C SER A 282 8.90 -11.55 -15.49
N MET A 283 7.86 -11.12 -14.76
CA MET A 283 6.51 -11.08 -15.30
C MET A 283 6.48 -10.34 -16.66
N LYS A 284 5.61 -10.80 -17.57
CA LYS A 284 5.31 -10.01 -18.76
C LYS A 284 4.42 -8.84 -18.33
N GLY A 285 4.94 -7.63 -18.46
CA GLY A 285 4.23 -6.41 -18.14
C GLY A 285 3.51 -5.79 -19.33
N ASP A 286 2.71 -4.78 -19.03
CA ASP A 286 2.04 -3.89 -19.97
C ASP A 286 2.52 -2.45 -19.70
N ALA A 287 2.98 -1.73 -20.72
CA ALA A 287 3.44 -0.36 -20.52
C ALA A 287 2.27 0.55 -20.16
N ASN A 288 2.42 1.38 -19.12
CA ASN A 288 1.36 2.28 -18.66
C ASN A 288 0.85 3.22 -19.74
N VAL A 289 1.71 3.65 -20.65
CA VAL A 289 1.37 4.54 -21.76
C VAL A 289 0.39 3.91 -22.75
N ASP A 290 0.32 2.59 -22.81
CA ASP A 290 -0.54 1.84 -23.73
C ASP A 290 -1.92 1.51 -23.10
N LEU A 291 -2.11 1.80 -21.81
CA LEU A 291 -3.36 1.53 -21.11
C LEU A 291 -4.38 2.66 -21.35
N PRO A 292 -5.58 2.34 -21.84
CA PRO A 292 -6.69 3.29 -21.90
C PRO A 292 -6.99 3.87 -20.51
N GLU A 293 -7.43 5.14 -20.47
CA GLU A 293 -7.72 5.82 -19.19
C GLU A 293 -8.79 5.08 -18.36
N GLU A 294 -9.79 4.49 -19.02
CA GLU A 294 -10.85 3.70 -18.38
C GLU A 294 -10.35 2.39 -17.74
N GLU A 295 -9.18 1.89 -18.15
CA GLU A 295 -8.56 0.69 -17.59
C GLU A 295 -7.57 1.00 -16.48
N GLN A 296 -7.23 2.27 -16.26
CA GLN A 296 -6.31 2.69 -15.20
C GLN A 296 -6.99 2.62 -13.84
N MET A 297 -6.42 1.81 -12.94
CA MET A 297 -6.97 1.64 -11.59
C MET A 297 -6.63 2.84 -10.69
N GLN A 298 -5.51 3.52 -10.94
CA GLN A 298 -5.04 4.65 -10.14
C GLN A 298 -6.04 5.83 -10.06
N GLY A 299 -6.90 5.96 -11.06
CA GLY A 299 -7.93 7.00 -11.13
C GLY A 299 -9.12 6.81 -10.17
N ARG A 300 -9.23 5.64 -9.53
CA ARG A 300 -10.35 5.31 -8.65
C ARG A 300 -10.17 5.90 -7.27
N GLY A 301 -11.27 6.34 -6.61
CA GLY A 301 -11.26 6.83 -5.23
C GLY A 301 -10.34 8.06 -5.05
N VAL A 302 -10.61 9.12 -5.78
CA VAL A 302 -9.81 10.37 -5.78
C VAL A 302 -10.33 11.33 -4.73
#